data_2cd5d95ab2b058aaec29e103c3f9d5ff
#
_entry.id   2cd5d95ab2b058aaec29e103c3f9d5ff
#
_cell.length_a   1.000
_cell.length_b   1.000
_cell.length_c   1.000
_cell.angle_alpha   90.00
_cell.angle_beta   90.00
_cell.angle_gamma   90.00
#
_symmetry.space_group_name_H-M   'P 1'
#
loop_
_entity.id
_entity.type
_entity.pdbx_description
1 polymer ?
#
loop_
_entity_poly.entity_id
_entity_poly.type
_entity_poly.pdbx_seq_one_letter_code
_entity_poly.pdbx_strand_id
1 'polypeptide(L)'
;MKKIESIVARNSLENIIYLLSLLLLYVLHTSLNLIKNYQFVPVGLLIVCIVISMFKDVIISCVYGLFAGILCDMALNLPLGLSCLCIVFLCGIFSVMTIYYIKINFLSFMAFSFVIIFFEQVTTLIYQQHCGIVDSALLTLFFGGLLRSLILGAFVCTPIFYFFSYINKIFLNYDDYKKIY
;
A
#
# COMPACT_ATOMS: atom_id res chain seq x y z
N MET A 1 -32.76 4.86 14.99
CA MET A 1 -32.50 3.88 13.95
C MET A 1 -31.93 4.52 12.69
N LYS A 2 -32.56 5.46 12.00
CA LYS A 2 -32.06 6.08 10.75
C LYS A 2 -30.61 6.63 10.81
N LYS A 3 -30.15 7.15 11.95
CA LYS A 3 -28.78 7.68 12.11
C LYS A 3 -27.74 6.57 12.16
N ILE A 4 -28.06 5.39 12.73
CA ILE A 4 -27.16 4.23 12.77
C ILE A 4 -27.06 3.59 11.39
N GLU A 5 -28.18 3.45 10.68
CA GLU A 5 -28.20 2.93 9.30
C GLU A 5 -27.40 3.79 8.36
N SER A 6 -27.44 5.12 8.49
CA SER A 6 -26.65 6.04 7.65
C SER A 6 -25.14 5.93 7.93
N ILE A 7 -24.73 5.71 9.18
CA ILE A 7 -23.32 5.52 9.56
C ILE A 7 -22.79 4.18 9.00
N VAL A 8 -23.57 3.10 9.16
CA VAL A 8 -23.17 1.77 8.63
C VAL A 8 -23.05 1.80 7.11
N ALA A 9 -24.04 2.40 6.42
CA ALA A 9 -24.00 2.52 4.96
C ALA A 9 -22.79 3.35 4.49
N ARG A 10 -22.44 4.41 5.21
CA ARG A 10 -21.29 5.26 4.91
C ARG A 10 -19.96 4.53 5.06
N ASN A 11 -19.80 3.78 6.16
CA ASN A 11 -18.59 2.97 6.37
C ASN A 11 -18.46 1.84 5.32
N SER A 12 -19.60 1.25 4.91
CA SER A 12 -19.60 0.25 3.85
C SER A 12 -19.19 0.81 2.50
N LEU A 13 -19.67 2.00 2.13
CA LEU A 13 -19.28 2.69 0.89
C LEU A 13 -17.79 3.03 0.87
N GLU A 14 -17.25 3.52 1.96
CA GLU A 14 -15.83 3.82 2.10
C GLU A 14 -14.96 2.57 1.89
N ASN A 15 -15.33 1.47 2.53
CA ASN A 15 -14.62 0.19 2.37
C ASN A 15 -14.68 -0.34 0.93
N ILE A 16 -15.81 -0.17 0.25
CA ILE A 16 -15.95 -0.53 -1.17
C ILE A 16 -14.99 0.29 -2.04
N ILE A 17 -14.86 1.60 -1.78
CA ILE A 17 -13.95 2.48 -2.53
C ILE A 17 -12.49 2.04 -2.33
N TYR A 18 -12.08 1.69 -1.11
CA TYR A 18 -10.74 1.19 -0.85
C TYR A 18 -10.47 -0.12 -1.58
N LEU A 19 -11.38 -1.08 -1.51
CA LEU A 19 -11.24 -2.36 -2.19
C LEU A 19 -11.20 -2.20 -3.71
N LEU A 20 -12.08 -1.37 -4.26
CA LEU A 20 -12.11 -1.08 -5.70
C LEU A 20 -10.81 -0.42 -6.17
N SER A 21 -10.24 0.49 -5.37
CA SER A 21 -8.96 1.14 -5.69
C SER A 21 -7.79 0.16 -5.71
N LEU A 22 -7.75 -0.80 -4.79
CA LEU A 22 -6.73 -1.87 -4.77
C LEU A 22 -6.84 -2.75 -6.02
N LEU A 23 -8.05 -3.19 -6.37
CA LEU A 23 -8.30 -4.01 -7.56
C LEU A 23 -7.94 -3.25 -8.84
N LEU A 24 -8.32 -1.99 -8.95
CA LEU A 24 -8.02 -1.16 -10.12
C LEU A 24 -6.51 -0.99 -10.30
N LEU A 25 -5.78 -0.71 -9.23
CA LEU A 25 -4.32 -0.58 -9.30
C LEU A 25 -3.62 -1.91 -9.61
N TYR A 26 -4.17 -3.03 -9.13
CA TYR A 26 -3.68 -4.35 -9.51
C TYR A 26 -3.85 -4.61 -11.01
N VAL A 27 -5.04 -4.35 -11.56
CA VAL A 27 -5.31 -4.50 -13.00
C VAL A 27 -4.42 -3.58 -13.84
N LEU A 28 -4.25 -2.33 -13.44
CA LEU A 28 -3.35 -1.39 -14.11
C LEU A 28 -1.91 -1.90 -14.10
N HIS A 29 -1.43 -2.40 -12.95
CA HIS A 29 -0.07 -2.91 -12.82
C HIS A 29 0.16 -4.14 -13.72
N THR A 30 -0.74 -5.12 -13.69
CA THR A 30 -0.64 -6.33 -14.51
C THR A 30 -0.73 -6.01 -16.01
N SER A 31 -1.58 -5.06 -16.41
CA SER A 31 -1.68 -4.59 -17.80
C SER A 31 -0.38 -3.93 -18.28
N LEU A 32 0.27 -3.13 -17.44
CA LEU A 32 1.54 -2.47 -17.77
C LEU A 32 2.71 -3.48 -17.85
N ASN A 33 2.72 -4.50 -17.00
CA ASN A 33 3.73 -5.55 -17.04
C ASN A 33 3.64 -6.41 -18.32
N LEU A 34 2.43 -6.68 -18.81
CA LEU A 34 2.21 -7.40 -20.06
C LEU A 34 2.80 -6.65 -21.27
N ILE A 35 2.79 -5.32 -21.25
CA ILE A 35 3.29 -4.49 -22.36
C ILE A 35 4.82 -4.43 -22.39
N LYS A 36 5.49 -4.47 -21.22
CA LYS A 36 6.94 -4.17 -21.12
C LYS A 36 7.83 -5.34 -20.70
N ASN A 37 7.31 -6.51 -20.39
CA ASN A 37 8.09 -7.66 -19.84
C ASN A 37 8.98 -7.33 -18.63
N TYR A 38 8.66 -6.28 -17.85
CA TYR A 38 9.41 -5.89 -16.68
C TYR A 38 8.64 -6.27 -15.41
N GLN A 39 9.26 -7.06 -14.55
CA GLN A 39 8.75 -7.37 -13.21
C GLN A 39 9.03 -6.18 -12.28
N PHE A 40 8.14 -5.18 -12.30
CA PHE A 40 8.20 -4.08 -11.34
C PHE A 40 7.36 -4.41 -10.11
N VAL A 41 7.85 -3.99 -8.94
CA VAL A 41 7.04 -3.99 -7.72
C VAL A 41 5.76 -3.17 -7.94
N PRO A 42 4.60 -3.65 -7.51
CA PRO A 42 3.32 -2.95 -7.66
C PRO A 42 3.20 -1.77 -6.70
N VAL A 43 4.00 -0.74 -6.94
CA VAL A 43 4.16 0.44 -6.08
C VAL A 43 2.84 1.11 -5.74
N GLY A 44 1.94 1.25 -6.73
CA GLY A 44 0.63 1.88 -6.50
C GLY A 44 -0.22 1.14 -5.49
N LEU A 45 -0.19 -0.19 -5.53
CA LEU A 45 -0.94 -1.05 -4.61
C LEU A 45 -0.41 -0.93 -3.18
N LEU A 46 0.92 -0.91 -3.00
CA LEU A 46 1.58 -0.71 -1.72
C LEU A 46 1.23 0.65 -1.12
N ILE A 47 1.24 1.71 -1.93
CA ILE A 47 0.91 3.07 -1.50
C ILE A 47 -0.52 3.17 -0.99
N VAL A 48 -1.50 2.57 -1.67
CA VAL A 48 -2.90 2.56 -1.20
C VAL A 48 -3.04 1.82 0.13
N CYS A 49 -2.31 0.72 0.32
CA CYS A 49 -2.27 0.02 1.61
C CYS A 49 -1.84 0.92 2.76
N ILE A 50 -0.81 1.75 2.54
CA ILE A 50 -0.32 2.67 3.57
C ILE A 50 -1.36 3.75 3.86
N VAL A 51 -2.00 4.31 2.82
CA VAL A 51 -3.09 5.28 3.05
C VAL A 51 -4.16 4.67 3.94
N ILE A 52 -4.59 3.44 3.65
CA ILE A 52 -5.59 2.75 4.46
C ILE A 52 -5.08 2.58 5.90
N SER A 53 -3.81 2.19 6.08
CA SER A 53 -3.23 2.00 7.41
C SER A 53 -3.11 3.30 8.22
N MET A 54 -3.00 4.45 7.56
CA MET A 54 -2.96 5.75 8.24
C MET A 54 -4.34 6.25 8.67
N PHE A 55 -5.40 5.87 7.96
CA PHE A 55 -6.75 6.39 8.20
C PHE A 55 -7.68 5.41 8.91
N LYS A 56 -7.30 4.13 9.00
CA LYS A 56 -8.14 3.07 9.58
C LYS A 56 -7.48 2.41 10.80
N ASP A 57 -8.33 1.76 11.60
CA ASP A 57 -7.88 0.98 12.76
C ASP A 57 -6.96 -0.16 12.37
N VAL A 58 -6.15 -0.62 13.31
CA VAL A 58 -5.12 -1.66 13.12
C VAL A 58 -5.68 -2.93 12.48
N ILE A 59 -6.85 -3.40 12.97
CA ILE A 59 -7.47 -4.63 12.46
C ILE A 59 -7.85 -4.49 10.99
N ILE A 60 -8.50 -3.38 10.64
CA ILE A 60 -8.91 -3.09 9.26
C ILE A 60 -7.68 -2.96 8.37
N SER A 61 -6.64 -2.27 8.83
CA SER A 61 -5.37 -2.11 8.12
C SER A 61 -4.69 -3.43 7.83
N CYS A 62 -4.67 -4.36 8.81
CA CYS A 62 -4.13 -5.70 8.61
C CYS A 62 -4.93 -6.51 7.57
N VAL A 63 -6.26 -6.41 7.58
CA VAL A 63 -7.11 -7.09 6.59
C VAL A 63 -6.83 -6.59 5.18
N TYR A 64 -6.75 -5.27 4.98
CA TYR A 64 -6.39 -4.70 3.67
C TYR A 64 -4.95 -5.01 3.27
N GLY A 65 -4.02 -5.03 4.24
CA GLY A 65 -2.65 -5.47 4.04
C GLY A 65 -2.55 -6.91 3.55
N LEU A 66 -3.39 -7.80 4.09
CA LEU A 66 -3.49 -9.19 3.65
C LEU A 66 -3.97 -9.29 2.20
N PHE A 67 -5.06 -8.60 1.85
CA PHE A 67 -5.55 -8.58 0.47
C PHE A 67 -4.52 -8.03 -0.51
N ALA A 68 -3.89 -6.92 -0.17
CA ALA A 68 -2.87 -6.33 -1.03
C ALA A 68 -1.62 -7.19 -1.15
N GLY A 69 -1.22 -7.87 -0.07
CA GLY A 69 -0.10 -8.80 -0.09
C GLY A 69 -0.34 -9.98 -1.02
N ILE A 70 -1.54 -10.57 -0.99
CA ILE A 70 -1.92 -11.63 -1.93
C ILE A 70 -1.86 -11.11 -3.39
N LEU A 71 -2.38 -9.92 -3.64
CA LEU A 71 -2.33 -9.30 -4.98
C LEU A 71 -0.89 -9.00 -5.42
N CYS A 72 0.00 -8.60 -4.50
CA CYS A 72 1.43 -8.42 -4.77
C CYS A 72 2.11 -9.74 -5.14
N ASP A 73 1.89 -10.81 -4.37
CA ASP A 73 2.44 -12.12 -4.65
C ASP A 73 2.01 -12.61 -6.04
N MET A 74 0.73 -12.43 -6.39
CA MET A 74 0.22 -12.76 -7.72
C MET A 74 0.83 -11.89 -8.83
N ALA A 75 1.02 -10.59 -8.59
CA ALA A 75 1.57 -9.66 -9.58
C ALA A 75 3.06 -9.94 -9.88
N LEU A 76 3.80 -10.41 -8.88
CA LEU A 76 5.25 -10.67 -8.96
C LEU A 76 5.57 -12.15 -9.24
N ASN A 77 4.56 -13.03 -9.36
CA ASN A 77 4.72 -14.48 -9.45
C ASN A 77 5.55 -15.05 -8.30
N LEU A 78 5.36 -14.52 -7.09
CA LEU A 78 5.97 -15.01 -5.86
C LEU A 78 5.12 -16.14 -5.24
N PRO A 79 5.70 -16.97 -4.37
CA PRO A 79 4.91 -17.91 -3.59
C PRO A 79 3.92 -17.15 -2.70
N LEU A 80 2.66 -17.58 -2.72
CA LEU A 80 1.59 -16.95 -1.94
C LEU A 80 1.95 -16.92 -0.45
N GLY A 81 1.88 -15.72 0.13
CA GLY A 81 2.14 -15.48 1.55
C GLY A 81 3.46 -14.76 1.85
N LEU A 82 4.41 -14.73 0.92
CA LEU A 82 5.71 -14.13 1.15
C LEU A 82 5.62 -12.60 1.35
N SER A 83 5.08 -11.88 0.37
CA SER A 83 4.84 -10.43 0.48
C SER A 83 3.71 -10.14 1.46
N CYS A 84 2.73 -11.02 1.54
CA CYS A 84 1.57 -10.89 2.40
C CYS A 84 1.96 -10.71 3.88
N LEU A 85 2.86 -11.56 4.42
CA LEU A 85 3.33 -11.45 5.80
C LEU A 85 4.03 -10.12 6.06
N CYS A 86 4.91 -9.70 5.16
CA CYS A 86 5.63 -8.42 5.29
C CYS A 86 4.68 -7.23 5.26
N ILE A 87 3.75 -7.20 4.31
CA ILE A 87 2.82 -6.08 4.13
C ILE A 87 1.85 -5.98 5.30
N VAL A 88 1.26 -7.09 5.76
CA VAL A 88 0.37 -7.10 6.94
C VAL A 88 1.07 -6.56 8.17
N PHE A 89 2.30 -7.03 8.43
CA PHE A 89 3.09 -6.59 9.58
C PHE A 89 3.40 -5.09 9.52
N LEU A 90 3.83 -4.59 8.37
CA LEU A 90 4.12 -3.17 8.17
C LEU A 90 2.86 -2.30 8.27
N CYS A 91 1.74 -2.71 7.68
CA CYS A 91 0.47 -2.00 7.79
C CYS A 91 -0.03 -1.92 9.25
N GLY A 92 0.13 -3.00 10.00
CA GLY A 92 -0.19 -3.02 11.43
C GLY A 92 0.67 -2.03 12.23
N ILE A 93 2.00 -2.04 12.01
CA ILE A 93 2.93 -1.11 12.67
C ILE A 93 2.60 0.33 12.30
N PHE A 94 2.39 0.64 11.01
CA PHE A 94 2.09 2.00 10.56
C PHE A 94 0.78 2.51 11.14
N SER A 95 -0.26 1.66 11.22
CA SER A 95 -1.52 2.04 11.86
C SER A 95 -1.34 2.34 13.35
N VAL A 96 -0.58 1.53 14.09
CA VAL A 96 -0.25 1.81 15.49
C VAL A 96 0.54 3.11 15.62
N MET A 97 1.54 3.32 14.76
CA MET A 97 2.35 4.54 14.80
C MET A 97 1.52 5.80 14.53
N THR A 98 0.57 5.74 13.61
CA THR A 98 -0.30 6.90 13.32
C THR A 98 -1.31 7.16 14.42
N ILE A 99 -1.82 6.14 15.09
CA ILE A 99 -2.78 6.31 16.18
C ILE A 99 -2.11 6.95 17.43
N TYR A 100 -0.87 6.55 17.75
CA TYR A 100 -0.26 6.91 19.04
C TYR A 100 0.88 7.93 18.94
N TYR A 101 1.61 7.99 17.83
CA TYR A 101 2.89 8.73 17.80
C TYR A 101 3.00 9.77 16.70
N ILE A 102 2.38 9.56 15.54
CA ILE A 102 2.67 10.35 14.35
C ILE A 102 1.38 10.99 13.82
N LYS A 103 1.40 12.31 13.65
CA LYS A 103 0.31 13.01 12.96
C LYS A 103 0.28 12.61 11.48
N ILE A 104 -0.93 12.53 10.93
CA ILE A 104 -1.15 12.25 9.52
C ILE A 104 -0.75 13.46 8.69
N ASN A 105 0.47 13.42 8.16
CA ASN A 105 1.05 14.43 7.28
C ASN A 105 1.55 13.79 5.99
N PHE A 106 1.61 14.58 4.92
CA PHE A 106 2.18 14.12 3.65
C PHE A 106 3.61 13.57 3.79
N LEU A 107 4.44 14.20 4.65
CA LEU A 107 5.81 13.76 4.90
C LEU A 107 5.86 12.36 5.56
N SER A 108 5.02 12.12 6.58
CA SER A 108 4.91 10.82 7.23
C SER A 108 4.43 9.74 6.26
N PHE A 109 3.49 10.09 5.40
CA PHE A 109 3.01 9.20 4.34
C PHE A 109 4.12 8.82 3.35
N MET A 110 4.90 9.79 2.88
CA MET A 110 6.06 9.54 2.01
C MET A 110 7.08 8.62 2.69
N ALA A 111 7.41 8.87 3.96
CA ALA A 111 8.36 8.04 4.71
C ALA A 111 7.89 6.59 4.81
N PHE A 112 6.62 6.35 5.18
CA PHE A 112 6.07 5.00 5.24
C PHE A 112 6.01 4.32 3.88
N SER A 113 5.71 5.08 2.82
CA SER A 113 5.71 4.55 1.44
C SER A 113 7.10 4.09 1.02
N PHE A 114 8.14 4.83 1.36
CA PHE A 114 9.51 4.40 1.08
C PHE A 114 9.91 3.15 1.85
N VAL A 115 9.52 3.04 3.12
CA VAL A 115 9.79 1.86 3.93
C VAL A 115 9.15 0.60 3.35
N ILE A 116 7.87 0.63 2.99
CA ILE A 116 7.19 -0.56 2.45
C ILE A 116 7.76 -0.96 1.08
N ILE A 117 8.05 0.00 0.20
CA ILE A 117 8.67 -0.26 -1.10
C ILE A 117 10.05 -0.90 -0.92
N PHE A 118 10.84 -0.41 0.03
CA PHE A 118 12.15 -0.96 0.34
C PHE A 118 12.05 -2.42 0.82
N PHE A 119 11.18 -2.71 1.79
CA PHE A 119 11.00 -4.06 2.30
C PHE A 119 10.50 -5.03 1.21
N GLU A 120 9.57 -4.60 0.36
CA GLU A 120 9.08 -5.42 -0.74
C GLU A 120 10.15 -5.72 -1.78
N GLN A 121 11.02 -4.76 -2.10
CA GLN A 121 12.17 -4.96 -2.97
C GLN A 121 13.16 -5.97 -2.38
N VAL A 122 13.45 -5.87 -1.08
CA VAL A 122 14.33 -6.82 -0.38
C VAL A 122 13.74 -8.23 -0.39
N THR A 123 12.45 -8.36 -0.12
CA THR A 123 11.74 -9.65 -0.13
C THR A 123 11.80 -10.31 -1.50
N THR A 124 11.51 -9.55 -2.55
CA THR A 124 11.56 -10.03 -3.94
C THR A 124 12.98 -10.47 -4.32
N LEU A 125 13.99 -9.71 -3.92
CA LEU A 125 15.38 -10.02 -4.22
C LEU A 125 15.86 -11.29 -3.51
N ILE A 126 15.55 -11.45 -2.23
CA ILE A 126 15.89 -12.67 -1.47
C ILE A 126 15.28 -13.91 -2.16
N TYR A 127 14.02 -13.80 -2.58
CA TYR A 127 13.37 -14.89 -3.28
C TYR A 127 14.05 -15.22 -4.64
N GLN A 128 14.33 -14.20 -5.45
CA GLN A 128 15.01 -14.39 -6.74
C GLN A 128 16.40 -15.01 -6.60
N GLN A 129 17.12 -14.64 -5.54
CA GLN A 129 18.41 -15.24 -5.21
C GLN A 129 18.28 -16.72 -4.84
N HIS A 130 17.28 -17.08 -4.03
CA HIS A 130 17.02 -18.47 -3.67
C HIS A 130 16.63 -19.35 -4.86
N CYS A 131 15.94 -18.77 -5.84
CA CYS A 131 15.56 -19.48 -7.07
C CYS A 131 16.69 -19.56 -8.10
N GLY A 132 17.86 -19.00 -7.84
CA GLY A 132 19.01 -19.01 -8.77
C GLY A 132 18.77 -18.21 -10.04
N ILE A 133 17.81 -17.27 -10.02
CA ILE A 133 17.42 -16.48 -11.19
C ILE A 133 18.41 -15.32 -11.43
N VAL A 134 19.16 -14.95 -10.40
CA VAL A 134 20.04 -13.77 -10.44
C VAL A 134 21.47 -14.14 -10.08
N ASP A 135 22.38 -13.98 -11.04
CA ASP A 135 23.82 -14.13 -10.88
C ASP A 135 24.48 -12.84 -10.36
N SER A 136 25.79 -12.82 -10.25
CA SER A 136 26.71 -11.86 -9.63
C SER A 136 26.46 -10.33 -9.81
N ALA A 137 25.49 -9.93 -10.62
CA ALA A 137 25.08 -8.52 -10.78
C ALA A 137 23.95 -8.06 -9.81
N LEU A 138 23.73 -8.80 -8.73
CA LEU A 138 22.67 -8.62 -7.74
C LEU A 138 22.55 -7.18 -7.24
N LEU A 139 23.68 -6.57 -6.88
CA LEU A 139 23.71 -5.21 -6.34
C LEU A 139 23.27 -4.15 -7.36
N THR A 140 23.67 -4.26 -8.59
CA THR A 140 23.32 -3.30 -9.65
C THR A 140 21.84 -3.39 -10.03
N LEU A 141 21.29 -4.60 -10.08
CA LEU A 141 19.86 -4.83 -10.32
C LEU A 141 19.00 -4.35 -9.15
N PHE A 142 19.46 -4.57 -7.91
CA PHE A 142 18.77 -4.11 -6.72
C PHE A 142 18.71 -2.59 -6.66
N PHE A 143 19.85 -1.90 -6.77
CA PHE A 143 19.87 -0.44 -6.72
C PHE A 143 19.12 0.18 -7.89
N GLY A 144 19.24 -0.37 -9.09
CA GLY A 144 18.49 0.10 -10.25
C GLY A 144 16.97 -0.08 -10.11
N GLY A 145 16.53 -1.22 -9.62
CA GLY A 145 15.13 -1.52 -9.33
C GLY A 145 14.57 -0.65 -8.21
N LEU A 146 15.33 -0.50 -7.11
CA LEU A 146 14.95 0.29 -5.95
C LEU A 146 14.84 1.77 -6.30
N LEU A 147 15.82 2.34 -7.00
CA LEU A 147 15.81 3.74 -7.40
C LEU A 147 14.61 4.05 -8.31
N ARG A 148 14.32 3.17 -9.25
CA ARG A 148 13.18 3.29 -10.17
C ARG A 148 11.83 3.19 -9.43
N SER A 149 11.68 2.24 -8.52
CA SER A 149 10.44 2.09 -7.72
C SER A 149 10.24 3.25 -6.75
N LEU A 150 11.30 3.82 -6.18
CA LEU A 150 11.23 5.00 -5.33
C LEU A 150 10.81 6.26 -6.12
N ILE A 151 11.37 6.47 -7.31
CA ILE A 151 10.97 7.59 -8.17
C ILE A 151 9.51 7.46 -8.59
N LEU A 152 9.08 6.30 -9.06
CA LEU A 152 7.69 6.03 -9.40
C LEU A 152 6.79 6.19 -8.17
N GLY A 153 7.24 5.70 -7.01
CA GLY A 153 6.56 5.86 -5.73
C GLY A 153 6.31 7.33 -5.39
N ALA A 154 7.30 8.18 -5.51
CA ALA A 154 7.17 9.60 -5.22
C ALA A 154 6.12 10.29 -6.12
N PHE A 155 6.10 9.96 -7.43
CA PHE A 155 5.09 10.49 -8.35
C PHE A 155 3.68 9.99 -8.05
N VAL A 156 3.54 8.72 -7.70
CA VAL A 156 2.23 8.08 -7.45
C VAL A 156 1.69 8.42 -6.05
N CYS A 157 2.57 8.62 -5.06
CA CYS A 157 2.20 9.01 -3.70
C CYS A 157 1.37 10.30 -3.65
N THR A 158 1.77 11.31 -4.41
CA THR A 158 1.13 12.63 -4.36
C THR A 158 -0.36 12.59 -4.71
N PRO A 159 -0.77 12.12 -5.91
CA PRO A 159 -2.19 12.08 -6.26
C PRO A 159 -3.00 11.11 -5.37
N ILE A 160 -2.42 9.98 -4.97
CA ILE A 160 -3.12 9.02 -4.12
C ILE A 160 -3.40 9.63 -2.74
N PHE A 161 -2.41 10.25 -2.11
CA PHE A 161 -2.60 10.87 -0.80
C PHE A 161 -3.70 11.94 -0.81
N TYR A 162 -3.67 12.86 -1.77
CA TYR A 162 -4.68 13.91 -1.86
C TYR A 162 -6.07 13.36 -2.18
N PHE A 163 -6.17 12.36 -3.03
CA PHE A 163 -7.43 11.71 -3.37
C PHE A 163 -8.07 11.05 -2.14
N PHE A 164 -7.31 10.25 -1.39
CA PHE A 164 -7.83 9.57 -0.21
C PHE A 164 -8.04 10.51 0.97
N SER A 165 -7.20 11.52 1.13
CA SER A 165 -7.42 12.58 2.12
C SER A 165 -8.74 13.33 1.85
N TYR A 166 -9.06 13.60 0.59
CA TYR A 166 -10.33 14.19 0.19
C TYR A 166 -11.53 13.26 0.47
N ILE A 167 -11.41 11.98 0.15
CA ILE A 167 -12.44 10.97 0.45
C ILE A 167 -12.68 10.91 1.95
N ASN A 168 -11.63 10.76 2.76
CA ASN A 168 -11.75 10.71 4.21
C ASN A 168 -12.40 11.99 4.79
N LYS A 169 -12.09 13.16 4.23
CA LYS A 169 -12.72 14.42 4.63
C LYS A 169 -14.23 14.43 4.37
N ILE A 170 -14.70 13.79 3.29
CA ILE A 170 -16.13 13.68 2.99
C ILE A 170 -16.82 12.70 3.95
N PHE A 171 -16.15 11.62 4.29
CA PHE A 171 -16.73 10.54 5.09
C PHE A 171 -16.60 10.76 6.61
N LEU A 172 -15.58 11.45 7.09
CA LEU A 172 -15.45 11.83 8.50
C LEU A 172 -16.33 13.04 8.84
N ASN A 173 -16.98 13.00 10.03
CA ASN A 173 -17.59 14.19 10.58
C ASN A 173 -16.51 15.23 10.87
N TYR A 174 -16.84 16.51 10.70
CA TYR A 174 -15.92 17.64 10.90
C TYR A 174 -15.17 17.61 12.26
N ASP A 175 -15.82 17.15 13.32
CA ASP A 175 -15.24 17.06 14.67
C ASP A 175 -14.21 15.93 14.80
N ASP A 176 -14.41 14.81 14.12
CA ASP A 176 -13.45 13.70 14.11
C ASP A 176 -12.23 14.01 13.23
N TYR A 177 -12.45 14.72 12.12
CA TYR A 177 -11.37 15.19 11.24
C TYR A 177 -10.40 16.12 11.97
N LYS A 178 -10.90 17.03 12.82
CA LYS A 178 -10.07 17.98 13.58
C LYS A 178 -9.20 17.32 14.66
N LYS A 179 -9.52 16.09 15.09
CA LYS A 179 -8.72 15.32 16.05
C LYS A 179 -7.56 14.58 15.41
N ILE A 180 -7.63 14.30 14.10
CA ILE A 180 -6.64 13.50 13.34
C ILE A 180 -5.52 14.40 12.81
N TYR A 181 -5.83 15.68 12.47
CA TYR A 181 -4.92 16.70 11.97
C TYR A 181 -4.66 17.78 13.01
#